data_540ea9eca16ff090ce1e43ac1c2ef0ed
#
_entry.id   540ea9eca16ff090ce1e43ac1c2ef0ed
#
_cell.length_a   1.000
_cell.length_b   1.000
_cell.length_c   1.000
_cell.angle_alpha   90.00
_cell.angle_beta   90.00
_cell.angle_gamma   90.00
#
_symmetry.space_group_name_H-M   'P 1'
#
loop_
_entity.id
_entity.type
_entity.pdbx_description
1 polymer ?
#
loop_
_entity_poly.entity_id
_entity_poly.type
_entity_poly.pdbx_seq_one_letter_code
_entity_poly.pdbx_strand_id
1 'polypeptide(L)'
;CLNMKKISRRSFLAAAGLTVAALALTACGGSASTASSAAASSVAASSEAASTSAAAADLTTVEAGKLTMATNAAFPPYEMTTDAGEFEGIDVDTAKAIAEKLGLELQIDDMDFDAALLSVQQGKADIVMAGVTVTDERKAVMDFSDSYATGIQSIIVPNDSEIASPDDLAGKKIGTQRGTTGYIYCSDDFGDENVVAYDNGLTAVQALNNGQVDAVVIDNAPAKEFVAANPGLKVLDTSY
;
A
#
# COMPACT_ATOMS: atom_id res chain seq x y z
N CYS A 1 1.04 -5.47 -2.93
CA CYS A 1 0.51 -4.48 -3.89
C CYS A 1 -0.65 -3.72 -3.27
N LEU A 2 -0.64 -2.40 -3.35
CA LEU A 2 -1.70 -1.53 -2.85
C LEU A 2 -2.76 -1.31 -3.93
N ASN A 3 -4.03 -1.34 -3.54
CA ASN A 3 -5.12 -0.94 -4.44
C ASN A 3 -5.60 0.45 -4.03
N MET A 4 -5.43 1.42 -4.92
CA MET A 4 -5.78 2.81 -4.66
C MET A 4 -7.03 3.22 -5.41
N LYS A 5 -7.89 3.99 -4.75
CA LYS A 5 -9.04 4.64 -5.39
C LYS A 5 -8.75 6.13 -5.52
N LYS A 6 -8.59 6.61 -6.74
CA LYS A 6 -8.57 8.03 -7.05
C LYS A 6 -10.01 8.55 -6.99
N ILE A 7 -10.29 9.50 -6.11
CA ILE A 7 -11.55 10.23 -6.10
C ILE A 7 -11.35 11.45 -7.00
N SER A 8 -11.72 11.32 -8.26
CA SER A 8 -11.62 12.43 -9.21
C SER A 8 -12.64 13.53 -8.87
N ARG A 9 -12.21 14.78 -8.90
CA ARG A 9 -13.06 15.98 -8.75
C ARG A 9 -14.30 15.97 -9.65
N ARG A 10 -14.25 15.26 -10.77
CA ARG A 10 -15.37 15.15 -11.71
C ARG A 10 -16.51 14.23 -11.24
N SER A 11 -16.29 13.41 -10.20
CA SER A 11 -17.30 12.46 -9.70
C SER A 11 -18.27 13.05 -8.68
N PHE A 12 -18.01 14.23 -8.13
CA PHE A 12 -18.88 14.87 -7.12
C PHE A 12 -20.12 15.57 -7.69
N LEU A 13 -20.22 15.76 -9.00
CA LEU A 13 -21.34 16.47 -9.64
C LEU A 13 -22.48 15.58 -10.17
N ALA A 14 -22.41 14.27 -9.96
CA ALA A 14 -23.39 13.33 -10.55
C ALA A 14 -24.23 12.51 -9.54
N ALA A 15 -24.28 12.88 -8.28
CA ALA A 15 -25.08 12.17 -7.26
C ALA A 15 -26.08 13.08 -6.56
N ALA A 16 -26.93 13.75 -7.33
CA ALA A 16 -28.16 14.35 -6.84
C ALA A 16 -29.31 13.93 -7.74
N GLY A 17 -30.13 12.99 -7.28
CA GLY A 17 -31.44 12.77 -7.88
C GLY A 17 -31.93 11.33 -7.91
N LEU A 18 -32.98 11.12 -7.09
CA LEU A 18 -34.14 10.20 -7.20
C LEU A 18 -34.10 8.93 -6.35
N THR A 19 -34.65 9.07 -5.22
CA THR A 19 -35.90 8.64 -4.52
C THR A 19 -36.66 7.43 -5.08
N VAL A 20 -36.96 6.56 -4.10
CA VAL A 20 -38.22 5.83 -3.86
C VAL A 20 -38.61 4.71 -4.81
N ALA A 21 -38.69 3.52 -4.25
CA ALA A 21 -39.91 2.76 -4.08
C ALA A 21 -39.69 1.49 -3.26
N ALA A 22 -40.42 1.45 -2.17
CA ALA A 22 -40.68 0.27 -1.37
C ALA A 22 -41.55 -0.72 -2.14
N LEU A 23 -41.44 -2.00 -1.81
CA LEU A 23 -42.61 -2.86 -1.62
C LEU A 23 -42.23 -4.16 -0.92
N ALA A 24 -42.92 -4.35 0.16
CA ALA A 24 -42.97 -5.52 1.00
C ALA A 24 -43.71 -6.68 0.31
N LEU A 25 -43.51 -7.87 0.82
CA LEU A 25 -44.57 -8.84 1.19
C LEU A 25 -43.96 -10.22 1.46
N THR A 26 -44.01 -10.60 2.73
CA THR A 26 -44.79 -11.69 3.30
C THR A 26 -44.41 -13.10 2.80
N ALA A 27 -44.18 -14.02 3.60
CA ALA A 27 -44.66 -14.55 4.83
C ALA A 27 -44.65 -16.07 4.74
N CYS A 28 -44.63 -16.72 5.92
CA CYS A 28 -45.07 -18.08 6.24
C CYS A 28 -44.15 -19.22 5.79
N GLY A 29 -43.79 -20.10 6.63
CA GLY A 29 -44.27 -20.60 7.88
C GLY A 29 -43.79 -22.00 8.10
N GLY A 30 -43.66 -22.38 9.33
CA GLY A 30 -44.02 -23.71 9.82
C GLY A 30 -42.89 -24.65 10.17
N SER A 31 -42.52 -24.64 11.39
CA SER A 31 -42.77 -25.64 12.46
C SER A 31 -42.08 -26.99 12.39
N ALA A 32 -41.33 -27.19 13.43
CA ALA A 32 -41.41 -28.27 14.44
C ALA A 32 -40.51 -29.50 14.29
N SER A 33 -39.63 -29.56 15.28
CA SER A 33 -39.43 -30.71 16.20
C SER A 33 -38.96 -32.05 15.63
N THR A 34 -37.88 -32.57 16.08
CA THR A 34 -37.79 -33.39 17.30
C THR A 34 -36.33 -33.79 17.54
N ALA A 35 -36.01 -33.84 18.81
CA ALA A 35 -34.80 -34.38 19.38
C ALA A 35 -34.68 -35.90 19.20
N SER A 36 -33.49 -36.41 19.08
CA SER A 36 -33.13 -37.62 19.83
C SER A 36 -31.60 -37.80 19.90
N SER A 37 -31.19 -38.04 21.10
CA SER A 37 -29.87 -38.40 21.59
C SER A 37 -29.34 -39.71 20.95
N ALA A 38 -28.05 -39.86 20.81
CA ALA A 38 -27.26 -40.83 21.57
C ALA A 38 -25.82 -41.04 20.98
N ALA A 39 -24.92 -41.03 21.92
CA ALA A 39 -23.75 -41.89 22.09
C ALA A 39 -22.51 -41.72 21.18
N ALA A 40 -21.52 -41.24 21.87
CA ALA A 40 -20.10 -41.53 21.88
C ALA A 40 -19.55 -42.65 20.98
N SER A 41 -18.52 -42.28 20.25
CA SER A 41 -17.32 -43.12 20.10
C SER A 41 -16.14 -42.25 19.75
N SER A 42 -15.22 -42.16 20.68
CA SER A 42 -13.88 -41.63 20.54
C SER A 42 -13.06 -42.52 19.61
N VAL A 43 -12.65 -41.97 18.48
CA VAL A 43 -11.47 -42.45 17.78
C VAL A 43 -10.53 -41.26 17.63
N ALA A 44 -9.47 -41.29 18.43
CA ALA A 44 -8.31 -40.47 18.22
C ALA A 44 -7.69 -40.88 16.88
N ALA A 45 -7.93 -40.05 15.87
CA ALA A 45 -7.11 -40.06 14.68
C ALA A 45 -6.06 -38.96 14.86
N SER A 46 -4.86 -39.40 15.23
CA SER A 46 -3.67 -38.55 15.04
C SER A 46 -3.55 -38.26 13.54
N SER A 47 -4.00 -37.08 13.15
CA SER A 47 -3.58 -36.54 11.87
C SER A 47 -2.14 -36.07 12.04
N GLU A 48 -1.20 -36.94 11.68
CA GLU A 48 0.10 -36.50 11.22
C GLU A 48 -0.16 -35.41 10.15
N ALA A 49 0.16 -34.17 10.50
CA ALA A 49 0.32 -33.12 9.52
C ALA A 49 1.46 -33.60 8.61
N ALA A 50 1.09 -34.21 7.50
CA ALA A 50 1.99 -34.35 6.39
C ALA A 50 2.35 -32.93 5.98
N SER A 51 3.52 -32.47 6.42
CA SER A 51 4.26 -31.42 5.73
C SER A 51 4.43 -31.91 4.30
N THR A 52 3.51 -31.56 3.44
CA THR A 52 3.79 -31.53 2.01
C THR A 52 4.80 -30.41 1.84
N SER A 53 6.08 -30.76 1.94
CA SER A 53 7.11 -30.06 1.21
C SER A 53 6.63 -30.08 -0.25
N ALA A 54 5.96 -29.01 -0.66
CA ALA A 54 5.78 -28.75 -2.07
C ALA A 54 7.21 -28.73 -2.60
N ALA A 55 7.53 -29.73 -3.43
CA ALA A 55 8.77 -29.72 -4.16
C ALA A 55 8.93 -28.31 -4.72
N ALA A 56 10.06 -27.67 -4.40
CA ALA A 56 10.44 -26.43 -5.06
C ALA A 56 10.38 -26.76 -6.55
N ALA A 57 9.29 -26.36 -7.22
CA ALA A 57 9.27 -26.31 -8.66
C ALA A 57 10.56 -25.58 -9.03
N ASP A 58 11.19 -25.91 -10.15
CA ASP A 58 12.42 -25.27 -10.64
C ASP A 58 12.17 -23.75 -10.76
N LEU A 59 12.16 -23.05 -9.60
CA LEU A 59 12.05 -21.61 -9.52
C LEU A 59 13.38 -21.04 -9.99
N THR A 60 13.33 -20.34 -11.09
CA THR A 60 14.47 -19.58 -11.57
C THR A 60 14.42 -18.20 -10.91
N THR A 61 15.38 -17.93 -10.05
CA THR A 61 15.57 -16.62 -9.41
C THR A 61 16.79 -15.92 -10.01
N VAL A 62 16.90 -14.62 -9.79
CA VAL A 62 18.03 -13.79 -10.25
C VAL A 62 19.35 -14.33 -9.70
N GLU A 63 19.35 -14.69 -8.42
CA GLU A 63 20.46 -15.39 -7.78
C GLU A 63 20.00 -16.75 -7.26
N ALA A 64 20.66 -17.80 -7.66
CA ALA A 64 20.27 -19.17 -7.31
C ALA A 64 20.21 -19.35 -5.78
N GLY A 65 19.07 -19.84 -5.28
CA GLY A 65 18.81 -20.07 -3.86
C GLY A 65 18.37 -18.83 -3.07
N LYS A 66 18.24 -17.67 -3.73
CA LYS A 66 17.77 -16.45 -3.09
C LYS A 66 16.50 -15.91 -3.74
N LEU A 67 15.69 -15.21 -2.94
CA LEU A 67 14.61 -14.33 -3.38
C LEU A 67 15.11 -12.91 -3.22
N THR A 68 15.40 -12.23 -4.34
CA THR A 68 15.87 -10.84 -4.33
C THR A 68 14.67 -9.90 -4.37
N MET A 69 14.47 -9.16 -3.29
CA MET A 69 13.43 -8.15 -3.13
C MET A 69 14.01 -6.75 -3.31
N ALA A 70 13.56 -6.02 -4.31
CA ALA A 70 13.81 -4.58 -4.41
C ALA A 70 12.78 -3.80 -3.58
N THR A 71 13.23 -2.77 -2.88
CA THR A 71 12.36 -1.94 -2.03
C THR A 71 12.91 -0.53 -1.90
N ASN A 72 12.12 0.38 -1.27
CA ASN A 72 12.59 1.68 -0.79
C ASN A 72 12.28 1.79 0.70
N ALA A 73 13.25 1.38 1.53
CA ALA A 73 13.08 1.18 2.98
C ALA A 73 13.03 2.50 3.78
N ALA A 74 12.18 3.43 3.33
CA ALA A 74 11.85 4.70 3.97
C ALA A 74 10.34 4.99 3.92
N PHE A 75 9.50 3.92 3.91
CA PHE A 75 8.05 4.01 3.74
C PHE A 75 7.29 3.25 4.84
N PRO A 76 7.37 3.70 6.10
CA PRO A 76 6.70 3.07 7.22
C PRO A 76 5.16 3.10 7.04
N PRO A 77 4.42 2.08 7.51
CA PRO A 77 4.86 0.87 8.20
C PRO A 77 5.17 -0.30 7.25
N TYR A 78 5.25 -0.07 5.93
CA TYR A 78 5.41 -1.13 4.94
C TYR A 78 6.86 -1.63 4.88
N GLU A 79 7.81 -0.74 4.70
CA GLU A 79 9.24 -1.02 4.68
C GLU A 79 10.05 0.14 5.26
N MET A 80 10.97 -0.17 6.14
CA MET A 80 11.83 0.82 6.78
C MET A 80 13.14 0.21 7.25
N THR A 81 14.14 1.07 7.36
CA THR A 81 15.43 0.71 7.95
C THR A 81 15.42 1.11 9.42
N THR A 82 15.80 0.16 10.31
CA THR A 82 15.94 0.41 11.74
C THR A 82 17.22 1.18 12.05
N ASP A 83 17.35 1.68 13.28
CA ASP A 83 18.58 2.31 13.76
C ASP A 83 19.79 1.36 13.75
N ALA A 84 19.55 0.04 13.77
CA ALA A 84 20.58 -0.98 13.67
C ALA A 84 20.99 -1.27 12.21
N GLY A 85 20.32 -0.67 11.22
CA GLY A 85 20.55 -0.89 9.80
C GLY A 85 19.88 -2.16 9.27
N GLU A 86 18.94 -2.73 10.00
CA GLU A 86 18.15 -3.89 9.56
C GLU A 86 16.85 -3.41 8.90
N PHE A 87 16.25 -4.29 8.07
CA PHE A 87 14.97 -4.00 7.42
C PHE A 87 13.81 -4.61 8.20
N GLU A 88 12.73 -3.83 8.36
CA GLU A 88 11.49 -4.24 9.00
C GLU A 88 10.28 -3.63 8.30
N GLY A 89 9.09 -4.14 8.63
CA GLY A 89 7.80 -3.66 8.11
C GLY A 89 6.97 -4.77 7.46
N ILE A 90 5.75 -4.41 7.07
CA ILE A 90 4.74 -5.35 6.53
C ILE A 90 5.27 -6.06 5.28
N ASP A 91 5.87 -5.31 4.36
CA ASP A 91 6.39 -5.82 3.10
C ASP A 91 7.60 -6.71 3.33
N VAL A 92 8.48 -6.31 4.26
CA VAL A 92 9.66 -7.09 4.65
C VAL A 92 9.27 -8.42 5.29
N ASP A 93 8.31 -8.42 6.23
CA ASP A 93 7.86 -9.63 6.89
C ASP A 93 7.10 -10.56 5.93
N THR A 94 6.36 -9.98 5.00
CA THR A 94 5.69 -10.74 3.92
C THR A 94 6.71 -11.40 3.01
N ALA A 95 7.76 -10.68 2.60
CA ALA A 95 8.83 -11.23 1.77
C ALA A 95 9.60 -12.35 2.50
N LYS A 96 9.89 -12.19 3.80
CA LYS A 96 10.49 -13.24 4.64
C LYS A 96 9.64 -14.51 4.63
N ALA A 97 8.32 -14.39 4.83
CA ALA A 97 7.39 -15.51 4.82
C ALA A 97 7.31 -16.20 3.44
N ILE A 98 7.38 -15.43 2.34
CA ILE A 98 7.43 -15.96 0.98
C ILE A 98 8.72 -16.74 0.75
N ALA A 99 9.87 -16.16 1.06
CA ALA A 99 11.18 -16.80 0.91
C ALA A 99 11.26 -18.11 1.70
N GLU A 100 10.79 -18.11 2.96
CA GLU A 100 10.74 -19.31 3.79
C GLU A 100 9.89 -20.42 3.16
N LYS A 101 8.67 -20.08 2.67
CA LYS A 101 7.81 -21.05 1.99
C LYS A 101 8.41 -21.64 0.72
N LEU A 102 9.21 -20.85 0.01
CA LEU A 102 9.88 -21.26 -1.21
C LEU A 102 11.21 -21.98 -0.93
N GLY A 103 11.69 -21.99 0.33
CA GLY A 103 12.98 -22.56 0.69
C GLY A 103 14.16 -21.73 0.17
N LEU A 104 13.97 -20.42 0.01
CA LEU A 104 14.95 -19.45 -0.46
C LEU A 104 15.46 -18.58 0.69
N GLU A 105 16.66 -18.03 0.54
CA GLU A 105 17.18 -16.95 1.37
C GLU A 105 16.62 -15.63 0.86
N LEU A 106 16.11 -14.76 1.75
CA LEU A 106 15.68 -13.42 1.36
C LEU A 106 16.89 -12.48 1.26
N GLN A 107 17.07 -11.85 0.11
CA GLN A 107 17.96 -10.71 -0.08
C GLN A 107 17.14 -9.46 -0.31
N ILE A 108 17.44 -8.39 0.43
CA ILE A 108 16.74 -7.09 0.30
C ILE A 108 17.72 -6.09 -0.29
N ASP A 109 17.32 -5.50 -1.42
CA ASP A 109 18.06 -4.45 -2.10
C ASP A 109 17.28 -3.14 -1.95
N ASP A 110 17.77 -2.26 -1.07
CA ASP A 110 17.20 -0.93 -0.83
C ASP A 110 17.69 0.08 -1.86
N MET A 111 16.77 0.79 -2.50
CA MET A 111 17.05 1.76 -3.55
C MET A 111 15.89 2.74 -3.71
N ASP A 112 16.03 3.75 -4.57
CA ASP A 112 14.94 4.66 -4.90
C ASP A 112 13.74 3.91 -5.49
N PHE A 113 12.52 4.37 -5.21
CA PHE A 113 11.29 3.68 -5.58
C PHE A 113 11.16 3.38 -7.08
N ASP A 114 11.48 4.34 -7.93
CA ASP A 114 11.47 4.16 -9.38
C ASP A 114 12.56 3.19 -9.86
N ALA A 115 13.72 3.18 -9.20
CA ALA A 115 14.78 2.20 -9.46
C ALA A 115 14.36 0.79 -9.04
N ALA A 116 13.63 0.63 -7.93
CA ALA A 116 13.08 -0.65 -7.48
C ALA A 116 12.09 -1.24 -8.50
N LEU A 117 11.17 -0.42 -9.02
CA LEU A 117 10.26 -0.83 -10.09
C LEU A 117 11.02 -1.24 -11.37
N LEU A 118 12.03 -0.48 -11.73
CA LEU A 118 12.85 -0.76 -12.94
C LEU A 118 13.69 -2.03 -12.77
N SER A 119 14.16 -2.34 -11.56
CA SER A 119 14.99 -3.51 -11.29
C SER A 119 14.26 -4.82 -11.60
N VAL A 120 12.97 -4.93 -11.24
CA VAL A 120 12.13 -6.08 -11.57
C VAL A 120 11.87 -6.16 -13.08
N GLN A 121 11.56 -5.04 -13.73
CA GLN A 121 11.36 -5.01 -15.18
C GLN A 121 12.60 -5.47 -15.97
N GLN A 122 13.79 -5.20 -15.43
CA GLN A 122 15.08 -5.58 -16.02
C GLN A 122 15.56 -6.98 -15.59
N GLY A 123 14.80 -7.69 -14.76
CA GLY A 123 15.21 -8.99 -14.23
C GLY A 123 16.44 -8.91 -13.31
N LYS A 124 16.61 -7.81 -12.58
CA LYS A 124 17.69 -7.63 -11.58
C LYS A 124 17.21 -7.93 -10.16
N ALA A 125 15.91 -7.94 -9.94
CA ALA A 125 15.26 -8.42 -8.72
C ALA A 125 14.13 -9.38 -9.11
N ASP A 126 13.82 -10.32 -8.22
CA ASP A 126 12.74 -11.28 -8.43
C ASP A 126 11.37 -10.66 -8.13
N ILE A 127 11.31 -9.84 -7.11
CA ILE A 127 10.10 -9.14 -6.66
C ILE A 127 10.42 -7.70 -6.28
N VAL A 128 9.41 -6.84 -6.37
CA VAL A 128 9.40 -5.53 -5.74
C VAL A 128 8.28 -5.49 -4.69
N MET A 129 8.63 -5.12 -3.48
CA MET A 129 7.70 -4.86 -2.39
C MET A 129 8.07 -3.50 -1.78
N ALA A 130 7.25 -2.51 -2.05
CA ALA A 130 7.50 -1.10 -1.70
C ALA A 130 6.17 -0.32 -1.71
N GLY A 131 5.12 -0.89 -1.12
CA GLY A 131 3.80 -0.27 -1.15
C GLY A 131 3.29 -0.01 -2.57
N VAL A 132 3.64 -0.85 -3.55
CA VAL A 132 3.40 -0.58 -4.98
C VAL A 132 1.91 -0.65 -5.33
N THR A 133 1.36 0.47 -5.79
CA THR A 133 0.00 0.55 -6.31
C THR A 133 -0.11 -0.14 -7.67
N VAL A 134 -1.18 -0.90 -7.85
CA VAL A 134 -1.54 -1.51 -9.13
C VAL A 134 -2.13 -0.44 -10.05
N THR A 135 -1.47 -0.16 -11.18
CA THR A 135 -1.97 0.70 -12.26
C THR A 135 -1.93 -0.04 -13.59
N ASP A 136 -2.69 0.43 -14.58
CA ASP A 136 -2.70 -0.22 -15.90
C ASP A 136 -1.36 -0.05 -16.62
N GLU A 137 -0.67 1.07 -16.43
CA GLU A 137 0.67 1.31 -16.96
C GLU A 137 1.68 0.33 -16.38
N ARG A 138 1.62 0.09 -15.05
CA ARG A 138 2.50 -0.86 -14.38
C ARG A 138 2.19 -2.31 -14.76
N LYS A 139 0.90 -2.67 -14.92
CA LYS A 139 0.50 -4.00 -15.40
C LYS A 139 0.98 -4.31 -16.81
N ALA A 140 1.24 -3.29 -17.63
CA ALA A 140 1.77 -3.49 -18.97
C ALA A 140 3.23 -4.00 -18.98
N VAL A 141 3.96 -3.86 -17.85
CA VAL A 141 5.40 -4.13 -17.77
C VAL A 141 5.80 -5.04 -16.61
N MET A 142 4.89 -5.38 -15.72
CA MET A 142 5.13 -6.30 -14.58
C MET A 142 3.83 -6.98 -14.13
N ASP A 143 3.95 -8.16 -13.56
CA ASP A 143 2.86 -8.89 -12.94
C ASP A 143 2.67 -8.47 -11.48
N PHE A 144 1.45 -8.63 -10.96
CA PHE A 144 1.08 -8.28 -9.60
C PHE A 144 0.45 -9.46 -8.88
N SER A 145 0.71 -9.56 -7.57
CA SER A 145 -0.04 -10.43 -6.66
C SER A 145 -1.47 -9.90 -6.45
N ASP A 146 -2.29 -10.68 -5.74
CA ASP A 146 -3.51 -10.13 -5.14
C ASP A 146 -3.18 -8.96 -4.22
N SER A 147 -4.12 -8.00 -4.13
CA SER A 147 -3.95 -6.82 -3.28
C SER A 147 -4.06 -7.21 -1.81
N TYR A 148 -3.09 -6.81 -0.98
CA TYR A 148 -3.06 -7.05 0.47
C TYR A 148 -3.30 -5.78 1.30
N ALA A 149 -3.34 -4.61 0.67
CA ALA A 149 -3.63 -3.34 1.33
C ALA A 149 -4.39 -2.40 0.40
N THR A 150 -5.09 -1.43 0.98
CA THR A 150 -5.72 -0.34 0.24
C THR A 150 -5.05 0.96 0.64
N GLY A 151 -4.40 1.63 -0.31
CA GLY A 151 -3.83 2.95 -0.13
C GLY A 151 -4.83 4.06 -0.46
N ILE A 152 -4.67 5.19 0.23
CA ILE A 152 -5.39 6.44 -0.03
C ILE A 152 -4.32 7.52 0.00
N GLN A 153 -4.28 8.40 -1.01
CA GLN A 153 -3.41 9.58 -0.96
C GLN A 153 -3.94 10.55 0.09
N SER A 154 -3.04 11.08 0.88
CA SER A 154 -3.34 12.03 1.97
C SER A 154 -2.43 13.24 1.86
N ILE A 155 -2.90 14.35 2.45
CA ILE A 155 -2.19 15.62 2.43
C ILE A 155 -1.65 15.88 3.83
N ILE A 156 -0.33 16.08 3.95
CA ILE A 156 0.33 16.55 5.17
C ILE A 156 0.58 18.04 5.03
N VAL A 157 0.25 18.79 6.07
CA VAL A 157 0.48 20.24 6.13
C VAL A 157 0.96 20.66 7.53
N PRO A 158 1.56 21.84 7.70
CA PRO A 158 1.78 22.45 9.02
C PRO A 158 0.46 22.62 9.79
N ASN A 159 0.52 22.53 11.13
CA ASN A 159 -0.67 22.65 11.98
C ASN A 159 -1.43 23.97 11.80
N ASP A 160 -0.72 25.05 11.47
CA ASP A 160 -1.23 26.40 11.23
C ASP A 160 -1.53 26.70 9.75
N SER A 161 -1.41 25.70 8.87
CA SER A 161 -1.70 25.85 7.45
C SER A 161 -3.16 26.16 7.20
N GLU A 162 -3.41 27.07 6.24
CA GLU A 162 -4.72 27.39 5.70
C GLU A 162 -5.23 26.36 4.68
N ILE A 163 -4.36 25.44 4.22
CA ILE A 163 -4.76 24.36 3.33
C ILE A 163 -5.63 23.37 4.11
N ALA A 164 -6.88 23.19 3.67
CA ALA A 164 -7.87 22.36 4.34
C ALA A 164 -8.45 21.26 3.41
N SER A 165 -8.21 21.37 2.11
CA SER A 165 -8.75 20.47 1.10
C SER A 165 -7.80 20.31 -0.08
N PRO A 166 -7.98 19.30 -0.96
CA PRO A 166 -7.22 19.18 -2.20
C PRO A 166 -7.32 20.41 -3.11
N ASP A 167 -8.45 21.13 -3.08
CA ASP A 167 -8.65 22.32 -3.91
C ASP A 167 -7.71 23.47 -3.55
N ASP A 168 -7.28 23.54 -2.28
CA ASP A 168 -6.39 24.58 -1.79
C ASP A 168 -4.92 24.36 -2.21
N LEU A 169 -4.61 23.21 -2.84
CA LEU A 169 -3.28 22.93 -3.38
C LEU A 169 -2.98 23.67 -4.68
N ALA A 170 -3.98 24.28 -5.31
CA ALA A 170 -3.80 25.05 -6.54
C ALA A 170 -2.82 26.21 -6.31
N GLY A 171 -1.72 26.25 -7.09
CA GLY A 171 -0.66 27.26 -6.99
C GLY A 171 0.26 27.11 -5.78
N LYS A 172 0.14 26.03 -5.01
CA LYS A 172 1.05 25.68 -3.91
C LYS A 172 2.19 24.79 -4.38
N LYS A 173 3.31 24.81 -3.66
CA LYS A 173 4.38 23.85 -3.86
C LYS A 173 4.06 22.55 -3.12
N ILE A 174 3.97 21.46 -3.85
CA ILE A 174 3.58 20.16 -3.35
C ILE A 174 4.78 19.23 -3.37
N GLY A 175 5.20 18.77 -2.20
CA GLY A 175 6.22 17.73 -2.07
C GLY A 175 5.60 16.35 -2.29
N THR A 176 6.26 15.51 -3.08
CA THR A 176 5.85 14.13 -3.34
C THR A 176 7.07 13.23 -3.43
N GLN A 177 6.88 11.92 -3.32
CA GLN A 177 7.94 10.98 -3.65
C GLN A 177 7.92 10.67 -5.15
N ARG A 178 9.10 10.72 -5.78
CA ARG A 178 9.30 10.49 -7.21
C ARG A 178 8.71 9.14 -7.66
N GLY A 179 8.02 9.14 -8.81
CA GLY A 179 7.52 7.93 -9.45
C GLY A 179 6.32 7.27 -8.77
N THR A 180 5.83 7.81 -7.63
CA THR A 180 4.64 7.32 -6.95
C THR A 180 3.34 7.81 -7.60
N THR A 181 2.22 7.19 -7.23
CA THR A 181 0.90 7.66 -7.67
C THR A 181 0.57 9.06 -7.16
N GLY A 182 1.03 9.43 -5.96
CA GLY A 182 0.90 10.79 -5.43
C GLY A 182 1.61 11.82 -6.30
N TYR A 183 2.83 11.50 -6.77
CA TYR A 183 3.54 12.34 -7.73
C TYR A 183 2.76 12.52 -9.03
N ILE A 184 2.32 11.40 -9.63
CA ILE A 184 1.60 11.42 -10.92
C ILE A 184 0.31 12.24 -10.80
N TYR A 185 -0.48 12.00 -9.75
CA TYR A 185 -1.76 12.71 -9.56
C TYR A 185 -1.56 14.20 -9.34
N CYS A 186 -0.58 14.59 -8.52
CA CYS A 186 -0.30 16.00 -8.31
C CYS A 186 0.20 16.70 -9.59
N SER A 187 1.06 16.03 -10.37
CA SER A 187 1.53 16.55 -11.65
C SER A 187 0.39 16.74 -12.64
N ASP A 188 -0.51 15.77 -12.74
CA ASP A 188 -1.70 15.82 -13.61
C ASP A 188 -2.68 16.93 -13.23
N ASP A 189 -2.90 17.13 -11.92
CA ASP A 189 -3.94 18.05 -11.42
C ASP A 189 -3.43 19.48 -11.24
N PHE A 190 -2.13 19.69 -10.93
CA PHE A 190 -1.58 21.00 -10.57
C PHE A 190 -0.43 21.46 -11.48
N GLY A 191 0.09 20.59 -12.35
CA GLY A 191 1.24 20.86 -13.22
C GLY A 191 2.57 20.58 -12.55
N ASP A 192 3.55 20.13 -13.36
CA ASP A 192 4.88 19.74 -12.88
C ASP A 192 5.64 20.89 -12.19
N GLU A 193 5.35 22.13 -12.56
CA GLU A 193 5.99 23.33 -11.99
C GLU A 193 5.62 23.55 -10.52
N ASN A 194 4.50 22.95 -10.05
CA ASN A 194 4.04 23.04 -8.68
C ASN A 194 4.42 21.80 -7.85
N VAL A 195 4.97 20.77 -8.48
CA VAL A 195 5.32 19.50 -7.81
C VAL A 195 6.82 19.37 -7.65
N VAL A 196 7.26 19.15 -6.41
CA VAL A 196 8.66 18.88 -6.08
C VAL A 196 8.81 17.40 -5.74
N ALA A 197 9.49 16.66 -6.60
CA ALA A 197 9.72 15.23 -6.43
C ALA A 197 10.98 14.98 -5.59
N TYR A 198 10.81 14.26 -4.48
CA TYR A 198 11.88 13.81 -3.59
C TYR A 198 12.15 12.31 -3.76
N ASP A 199 13.32 11.85 -3.34
CA ASP A 199 13.70 10.44 -3.47
C ASP A 199 12.89 9.52 -2.53
N ASN A 200 12.44 10.07 -1.39
CA ASN A 200 11.56 9.36 -0.45
C ASN A 200 10.63 10.32 0.30
N GLY A 201 9.62 9.74 0.98
CA GLY A 201 8.63 10.50 1.74
C GLY A 201 9.22 11.26 2.93
N LEU A 202 10.24 10.71 3.60
CA LEU A 202 10.90 11.36 4.73
C LEU A 202 11.53 12.70 4.30
N THR A 203 12.22 12.71 3.16
CA THR A 203 12.84 13.92 2.61
C THR A 203 11.79 14.96 2.22
N ALA A 204 10.64 14.53 1.65
CA ALA A 204 9.53 15.43 1.35
C ALA A 204 8.97 16.08 2.63
N VAL A 205 8.79 15.31 3.70
CA VAL A 205 8.32 15.82 5.00
C VAL A 205 9.35 16.74 5.66
N GLN A 206 10.64 16.46 5.53
CA GLN A 206 11.69 17.38 5.98
C GLN A 206 11.65 18.71 5.22
N ALA A 207 11.40 18.67 3.91
CA ALA A 207 11.24 19.88 3.10
C ALA A 207 10.01 20.69 3.53
N LEU A 208 8.90 20.04 3.90
CA LEU A 208 7.71 20.67 4.46
C LEU A 208 8.03 21.37 5.80
N ASN A 209 8.71 20.67 6.73
CA ASN A 209 9.15 21.25 7.99
C ASN A 209 10.06 22.49 7.83
N ASN A 210 10.84 22.50 6.75
CA ASN A 210 11.75 23.61 6.41
C ASN A 210 11.08 24.73 5.58
N GLY A 211 9.77 24.62 5.29
CA GLY A 211 9.03 25.59 4.49
C GLY A 211 9.44 25.67 3.01
N GLN A 212 10.05 24.60 2.49
CA GLN A 212 10.46 24.50 1.08
C GLN A 212 9.28 24.10 0.17
N VAL A 213 8.29 23.41 0.73
CA VAL A 213 6.99 23.09 0.13
C VAL A 213 5.86 23.44 1.09
N ASP A 214 4.66 23.64 0.57
CA ASP A 214 3.47 24.05 1.34
C ASP A 214 2.67 22.84 1.86
N ALA A 215 2.78 21.71 1.19
CA ALA A 215 2.12 20.46 1.54
C ALA A 215 2.94 19.26 1.03
N VAL A 216 2.68 18.08 1.60
CA VAL A 216 3.17 16.79 1.07
C VAL A 216 1.98 15.90 0.76
N VAL A 217 1.98 15.27 -0.41
CA VAL A 217 0.98 14.26 -0.80
C VAL A 217 1.67 12.90 -0.83
N ILE A 218 1.15 11.99 -0.01
CA ILE A 218 1.69 10.64 0.20
C ILE A 218 0.58 9.71 0.69
N ASP A 219 0.80 8.40 0.66
CA ASP A 219 -0.13 7.41 1.21
C ASP A 219 -0.47 7.66 2.68
N ASN A 220 -1.71 7.38 3.07
CA ASN A 220 -2.24 7.68 4.40
C ASN A 220 -1.49 6.98 5.54
N ALA A 221 -1.08 5.72 5.35
CA ALA A 221 -0.37 4.99 6.40
C ALA A 221 1.01 5.65 6.69
N PRO A 222 1.90 5.85 5.70
CA PRO A 222 3.13 6.62 5.92
C PRO A 222 2.90 8.05 6.40
N ALA A 223 1.85 8.73 5.90
CA ALA A 223 1.52 10.08 6.36
C ALA A 223 1.32 10.15 7.87
N LYS A 224 0.61 9.18 8.44
CA LYS A 224 0.37 9.09 9.89
C LYS A 224 1.65 8.85 10.67
N GLU A 225 2.52 7.96 10.21
CA GLU A 225 3.80 7.68 10.85
C GLU A 225 4.71 8.93 10.84
N PHE A 226 4.80 9.61 9.69
CA PHE A 226 5.58 10.84 9.59
C PHE A 226 5.05 11.96 10.49
N VAL A 227 3.73 12.14 10.56
CA VAL A 227 3.13 13.16 11.43
C VAL A 227 3.30 12.80 12.91
N ALA A 228 3.21 11.53 13.29
CA ALA A 228 3.49 11.09 14.66
C ALA A 228 4.92 11.45 15.12
N ALA A 229 5.88 11.39 14.20
CA ALA A 229 7.27 11.78 14.45
C ALA A 229 7.52 13.30 14.33
N ASN A 230 6.56 14.08 13.80
CA ASN A 230 6.68 15.51 13.53
C ASN A 230 5.48 16.29 14.10
N PRO A 231 5.47 16.63 15.43
CA PRO A 231 4.31 17.24 16.09
C PRO A 231 3.84 18.58 15.53
N GLY A 232 4.66 19.24 14.68
CA GLY A 232 4.31 20.49 13.98
C GLY A 232 3.43 20.30 12.76
N LEU A 233 3.17 19.06 12.35
CA LEU A 233 2.43 18.70 11.15
C LEU A 233 1.10 17.99 11.50
N LYS A 234 0.18 17.98 10.54
CA LYS A 234 -1.07 17.24 10.58
C LYS A 234 -1.38 16.60 9.23
N VAL A 235 -2.08 15.49 9.25
CA VAL A 235 -2.73 14.91 8.07
C VAL A 235 -4.13 15.54 7.98
N LEU A 236 -4.53 15.96 6.79
CA LEU A 236 -5.90 16.47 6.59
C LEU A 236 -6.91 15.32 6.64
N ASP A 237 -8.11 15.59 7.15
CA ASP A 237 -9.22 14.62 7.21
C ASP A 237 -9.81 14.29 5.84
N THR A 238 -9.35 14.98 4.79
CA THR A 238 -9.75 14.74 3.39
C THR A 238 -8.71 13.90 2.68
N SER A 239 -9.16 12.94 1.88
CA SER A 239 -8.28 12.20 0.95
C SER A 239 -8.08 13.00 -0.34
N TYR A 240 -6.92 12.79 -0.93
CA TYR A 240 -6.57 13.33 -2.25
C TYR A 240 -6.94 12.36 -3.37
#